data_042d1556fa3c4bbdaca5112285bba25b
#
_entry.id   042d1556fa3c4bbdaca5112285bba25b
#
_cell.length_a   1.000
_cell.length_b   1.000
_cell.length_c   1.000
_cell.angle_alpha   90.00
_cell.angle_beta   90.00
_cell.angle_gamma   90.00
#
_symmetry.space_group_name_H-M   'P 1'
#
loop_
_entity.id
_entity.type
_entity.pdbx_description
1 polymer ?
#
loop_
_entity_poly.entity_id
_entity_poly.type
_entity_poly.pdbx_seq_one_letter_code
_entity_poly.pdbx_strand_id
1 'polypeptide(L)'
;MKTGIRVTVYALLAMILFSCEHKELCFHHPHMVTLRVDFDWKNAPQADPEGMCVYFYPEEGESPIRFDFAGKDGGSVEIKEGRYRILCYNNDTESLLFRGMEGFDTHEGYTRDGNVFESIYGNGAHYAPPAKGSEDERVVICPDMMWGSCARNVEI
;
A
#
# COMPACT_ATOMS: atom_id res chain seq x y z
N MET A 1 -17.83 -48.53 40.83
CA MET A 1 -16.78 -48.26 39.82
C MET A 1 -17.29 -47.85 38.43
N LYS A 2 -18.42 -48.41 37.92
CA LYS A 2 -18.92 -48.05 36.57
C LYS A 2 -19.55 -46.65 36.46
N THR A 3 -20.04 -46.07 37.56
CA THR A 3 -20.70 -44.74 37.58
C THR A 3 -19.69 -43.60 37.50
N GLY A 4 -18.53 -43.73 38.19
CA GLY A 4 -17.46 -42.68 38.19
C GLY A 4 -16.82 -42.48 36.84
N ILE A 5 -16.58 -43.57 36.08
CA ILE A 5 -15.97 -43.49 34.73
C ILE A 5 -16.89 -42.78 33.74
N ARG A 6 -18.20 -42.97 33.84
CA ARG A 6 -19.19 -42.30 32.96
C ARG A 6 -19.24 -40.79 33.20
N VAL A 7 -19.17 -40.34 34.47
CA VAL A 7 -19.17 -38.92 34.81
C VAL A 7 -17.89 -38.24 34.28
N THR A 8 -16.74 -38.90 34.43
CA THR A 8 -15.46 -38.37 33.95
C THR A 8 -15.42 -38.22 32.40
N VAL A 9 -15.98 -39.19 31.70
CA VAL A 9 -16.05 -39.12 30.22
C VAL A 9 -16.96 -37.99 29.74
N TYR A 10 -18.11 -37.78 30.40
CA TYR A 10 -19.02 -36.68 30.06
C TYR A 10 -18.40 -35.30 30.37
N ALA A 11 -17.64 -35.19 31.47
CA ALA A 11 -16.93 -33.95 31.83
C ALA A 11 -15.80 -33.63 30.81
N LEU A 12 -15.09 -34.65 30.34
CA LEU A 12 -14.06 -34.47 29.31
C LEU A 12 -14.66 -34.09 27.93
N LEU A 13 -15.80 -34.72 27.58
CA LEU A 13 -16.52 -34.43 26.33
C LEU A 13 -17.08 -33.00 26.34
N ALA A 14 -17.58 -32.52 27.47
CA ALA A 14 -18.08 -31.17 27.66
C ALA A 14 -16.95 -30.11 27.50
N MET A 15 -15.74 -30.40 27.99
CA MET A 15 -14.60 -29.48 27.82
C MET A 15 -14.15 -29.31 26.37
N ILE A 16 -14.31 -30.35 25.54
CA ILE A 16 -13.95 -30.27 24.11
C ILE A 16 -14.94 -29.40 23.33
N LEU A 17 -16.18 -29.30 23.76
CA LEU A 17 -17.22 -28.51 23.08
C LEU A 17 -17.11 -27.00 23.37
N PHE A 18 -16.39 -26.59 24.42
CA PHE A 18 -16.18 -25.15 24.74
C PHE A 18 -14.91 -24.58 24.14
N SER A 19 -14.11 -25.34 23.38
CA SER A 19 -12.86 -24.91 22.78
C SER A 19 -12.99 -24.32 21.37
N CYS A 20 -14.21 -24.08 20.88
CA CYS A 20 -14.39 -23.26 19.68
C CYS A 20 -14.56 -21.80 20.11
N GLU A 21 -13.47 -21.08 20.32
CA GLU A 21 -13.49 -19.65 20.12
C GLU A 21 -13.78 -19.41 18.64
N HIS A 22 -15.06 -19.17 18.33
CA HIS A 22 -15.43 -18.57 17.07
C HIS A 22 -14.78 -17.18 17.05
N LYS A 23 -13.66 -17.05 16.37
CA LYS A 23 -13.18 -15.75 15.89
C LYS A 23 -14.37 -15.19 15.09
N GLU A 24 -15.04 -14.18 15.64
CA GLU A 24 -16.09 -13.48 14.90
C GLU A 24 -15.49 -13.03 13.58
N LEU A 25 -15.99 -13.55 12.48
CA LEU A 25 -15.66 -13.05 11.16
C LEU A 25 -16.26 -11.65 11.08
N CYS A 26 -15.41 -10.65 11.27
CA CYS A 26 -15.79 -9.25 11.15
C CYS A 26 -16.07 -8.92 9.69
N PHE A 27 -17.29 -9.21 9.22
CA PHE A 27 -17.72 -8.92 7.85
C PHE A 27 -17.98 -7.44 7.56
N HIS A 28 -17.86 -6.56 8.54
CA HIS A 28 -18.32 -5.17 8.42
C HIS A 28 -17.29 -4.09 8.76
N HIS A 29 -16.04 -4.46 9.08
CA HIS A 29 -14.99 -3.48 9.32
C HIS A 29 -13.95 -3.59 8.19
N PRO A 30 -13.58 -2.47 7.57
CA PRO A 30 -12.47 -2.48 6.64
C PRO A 30 -11.21 -2.97 7.38
N HIS A 31 -10.58 -4.01 6.86
CA HIS A 31 -9.30 -4.45 7.38
C HIS A 31 -8.24 -3.42 7.00
N MET A 32 -7.66 -2.78 8.01
CA MET A 32 -6.50 -1.90 7.83
C MET A 32 -5.23 -2.74 7.96
N VAL A 33 -4.31 -2.54 7.07
CA VAL A 33 -3.01 -3.20 7.07
C VAL A 33 -1.90 -2.16 7.11
N THR A 34 -0.81 -2.50 7.77
CA THR A 34 0.42 -1.71 7.71
C THR A 34 1.16 -2.08 6.45
N LEU A 35 1.31 -1.10 5.55
CA LEU A 35 2.01 -1.26 4.28
C LEU A 35 3.36 -0.55 4.35
N ARG A 36 4.44 -1.27 4.08
CA ARG A 36 5.76 -0.69 3.90
C ARG A 36 5.95 -0.28 2.43
N VAL A 37 6.19 1.01 2.20
CA VAL A 37 6.54 1.56 0.88
C VAL A 37 8.03 1.83 0.86
N ASP A 38 8.74 1.21 -0.06
CA ASP A 38 10.17 1.41 -0.29
C ASP A 38 10.42 1.90 -1.72
N PHE A 39 11.43 2.76 -1.89
CA PHE A 39 11.87 3.23 -3.19
C PHE A 39 13.19 2.57 -3.58
N ASP A 40 13.20 1.87 -4.72
CA ASP A 40 14.41 1.28 -5.32
C ASP A 40 14.90 2.17 -6.46
N TRP A 41 15.95 2.92 -6.22
CA TRP A 41 16.49 3.94 -7.13
C TRP A 41 17.47 3.41 -8.18
N LYS A 42 17.44 2.11 -8.47
CA LYS A 42 18.35 1.51 -9.46
C LYS A 42 18.25 2.12 -10.86
N ASN A 43 17.07 2.63 -11.23
CA ASN A 43 16.83 3.26 -12.54
C ASN A 43 17.20 4.75 -12.56
N ALA A 44 17.31 5.38 -11.39
CA ALA A 44 17.68 6.78 -11.24
C ALA A 44 18.63 6.97 -10.04
N PRO A 45 19.83 6.37 -10.07
CA PRO A 45 20.73 6.34 -8.91
C PRO A 45 21.25 7.74 -8.51
N GLN A 46 21.20 8.71 -9.42
CA GLN A 46 21.60 10.09 -9.19
C GLN A 46 20.48 10.95 -8.59
N ALA A 47 19.26 10.40 -8.48
CA ALA A 47 18.13 11.14 -7.94
C ALA A 47 18.32 11.42 -6.44
N ASP A 48 17.99 12.63 -6.04
CA ASP A 48 18.02 13.06 -4.64
C ASP A 48 16.82 13.97 -4.34
N PRO A 49 15.57 13.43 -4.42
CA PRO A 49 14.39 14.22 -4.15
C PRO A 49 14.28 14.57 -2.67
N GLU A 50 13.78 15.76 -2.36
CA GLU A 50 13.46 16.17 -1.00
C GLU A 50 12.24 15.44 -0.44
N GLY A 51 11.37 14.94 -1.32
CA GLY A 51 10.20 14.16 -0.95
C GLY A 51 9.54 13.46 -2.13
N MET A 52 8.80 12.41 -1.81
CA MET A 52 8.01 11.61 -2.75
C MET A 52 6.56 11.58 -2.32
N CYS A 53 5.63 11.68 -3.26
CA CYS A 53 4.23 11.40 -3.01
C CYS A 53 3.80 10.12 -3.73
N VAL A 54 2.92 9.37 -3.07
CA VAL A 54 2.35 8.13 -3.59
C VAL A 54 0.84 8.20 -3.47
N TYR A 55 0.16 8.04 -4.60
CA TYR A 55 -1.29 7.94 -4.67
C TYR A 55 -1.70 6.49 -4.85
N PHE A 56 -2.61 6.05 -4.02
CA PHE A 56 -3.27 4.77 -4.12
C PHE A 56 -4.70 5.00 -4.61
N TYR A 57 -5.02 4.52 -5.81
CA TYR A 57 -6.33 4.61 -6.44
C TYR A 57 -7.04 3.27 -6.30
N PRO A 58 -8.06 3.15 -5.41
CA PRO A 58 -8.82 1.93 -5.28
C PRO A 58 -9.52 1.55 -6.59
N GLU A 59 -9.57 0.26 -6.93
CA GLU A 59 -10.33 -0.21 -8.10
C GLU A 59 -11.84 -0.07 -7.89
N GLU A 60 -12.31 -0.07 -6.66
CA GLU A 60 -13.74 -0.03 -6.29
C GLU A 60 -14.24 1.39 -6.00
N GLY A 61 -13.86 2.38 -6.79
CA GLY A 61 -14.55 3.68 -6.84
C GLY A 61 -14.50 4.56 -5.58
N GLU A 62 -13.66 4.25 -4.62
CA GLU A 62 -13.38 5.11 -3.47
C GLU A 62 -12.42 6.25 -3.88
N SER A 63 -12.37 7.32 -3.08
CA SER A 63 -11.43 8.42 -3.31
C SER A 63 -9.98 7.94 -3.19
N PRO A 64 -9.05 8.49 -3.99
CA PRO A 64 -7.65 8.15 -3.88
C PRO A 64 -7.08 8.56 -2.53
N ILE A 65 -6.10 7.79 -2.06
CA ILE A 65 -5.38 8.05 -0.82
C ILE A 65 -3.98 8.50 -1.19
N ARG A 66 -3.53 9.63 -0.64
CA ARG A 66 -2.19 10.17 -0.86
C ARG A 66 -1.37 10.03 0.40
N PHE A 67 -0.13 9.58 0.23
CA PHE A 67 0.91 9.59 1.26
C PHE A 67 2.12 10.37 0.76
N ASP A 68 2.68 11.20 1.64
CA ASP A 68 3.90 11.96 1.37
C ASP A 68 5.04 11.42 2.24
N PHE A 69 6.17 11.14 1.62
CA PHE A 69 7.38 10.64 2.26
C PHE A 69 8.49 11.67 2.13
N ALA A 70 9.21 11.91 3.21
CA ALA A 70 10.39 12.77 3.18
C ALA A 70 11.59 12.02 2.59
N GLY A 71 12.32 12.68 1.70
CA GLY A 71 13.49 12.09 1.04
C GLY A 71 13.13 10.89 0.15
N LYS A 72 14.03 9.93 0.10
CA LYS A 72 13.97 8.81 -0.86
C LYS A 72 13.84 7.40 -0.26
N ASP A 73 13.67 7.29 1.04
CA ASP A 73 13.71 5.98 1.73
C ASP A 73 12.34 5.30 1.87
N GLY A 74 11.25 6.07 1.68
CA GLY A 74 9.91 5.58 1.90
C GLY A 74 9.49 5.54 3.37
N GLY A 75 8.53 4.67 3.72
CA GLY A 75 7.99 4.61 5.07
C GLY A 75 6.86 3.59 5.20
N SER A 76 6.31 3.47 6.40
CA SER A 76 5.13 2.64 6.66
C SER A 76 3.89 3.51 6.74
N VAL A 77 2.80 3.03 6.16
CA VAL A 77 1.49 3.67 6.15
C VAL A 77 0.41 2.65 6.53
N GLU A 78 -0.71 3.14 7.02
CA GLU A 78 -1.89 2.32 7.22
C GLU A 78 -2.85 2.53 6.07
N ILE A 79 -3.27 1.44 5.43
CA ILE A 79 -4.16 1.46 4.28
C ILE A 79 -5.19 0.33 4.41
N LYS A 80 -6.37 0.52 3.85
CA LYS A 80 -7.37 -0.53 3.77
C LYS A 80 -6.90 -1.64 2.83
N GLU A 81 -7.13 -2.90 3.22
CA GLU A 81 -6.90 -4.04 2.33
C GLU A 81 -7.72 -3.91 1.05
N GLY A 82 -7.11 -4.15 -0.11
CA GLY A 82 -7.79 -4.00 -1.39
C GLY A 82 -6.84 -3.97 -2.59
N ARG A 83 -7.42 -3.71 -3.75
CA ARG A 83 -6.70 -3.55 -5.01
C ARG A 83 -6.53 -2.09 -5.35
N TYR A 84 -5.31 -1.72 -5.69
CA TYR A 84 -4.95 -0.34 -5.98
C TYR A 84 -4.11 -0.22 -7.25
N ARG A 85 -4.37 0.87 -7.98
CA ARG A 85 -3.41 1.39 -8.97
C ARG A 85 -2.57 2.44 -8.27
N ILE A 86 -1.26 2.36 -8.41
CA ILE A 86 -0.33 3.26 -7.71
C ILE A 86 0.31 4.22 -8.69
N LEU A 87 0.31 5.49 -8.34
CA LEU A 87 1.02 6.56 -9.01
C LEU A 87 1.96 7.23 -8.01
N CYS A 88 3.21 7.41 -8.40
CA CYS A 88 4.24 8.00 -7.56
C CYS A 88 5.04 9.05 -8.34
N TYR A 89 5.39 10.14 -7.69
CA TYR A 89 6.33 11.14 -8.20
C TYR A 89 6.93 11.95 -7.06
N ASN A 90 8.06 12.64 -7.35
CA ASN A 90 8.65 13.55 -6.39
C ASN A 90 7.80 14.83 -6.27
N ASN A 91 7.62 15.30 -5.02
CA ASN A 91 6.74 16.42 -4.71
C ASN A 91 7.48 17.75 -4.47
N ASP A 92 8.77 17.79 -4.75
CA ASP A 92 9.66 18.96 -4.60
C ASP A 92 9.82 19.77 -5.91
N THR A 93 8.80 19.77 -6.77
CA THR A 93 8.78 20.50 -8.03
C THR A 93 7.92 21.74 -7.93
N GLU A 94 8.49 22.93 -8.25
CA GLU A 94 7.75 24.19 -8.21
C GLU A 94 7.02 24.50 -9.52
N SER A 95 7.59 24.10 -10.64
CA SER A 95 7.09 24.41 -11.98
C SER A 95 6.07 23.41 -12.50
N LEU A 96 5.98 22.23 -11.88
CA LEU A 96 5.02 21.20 -12.24
C LEU A 96 3.78 21.30 -11.38
N LEU A 97 2.63 21.42 -12.04
CA LEU A 97 1.31 21.44 -11.44
C LEU A 97 0.55 20.17 -11.81
N PHE A 98 -0.37 19.77 -10.94
CA PHE A 98 -1.17 18.57 -11.14
C PHE A 98 -2.66 18.90 -11.15
N ARG A 99 -3.42 18.16 -11.95
CA ARG A 99 -4.89 18.24 -12.01
C ARG A 99 -5.50 16.86 -12.24
N GLY A 100 -6.82 16.72 -12.02
CA GLY A 100 -7.53 15.46 -12.21
C GLY A 100 -7.09 14.36 -11.24
N MET A 101 -6.61 14.74 -10.05
CA MET A 101 -6.02 13.83 -9.06
C MET A 101 -7.06 12.90 -8.40
N GLU A 102 -8.34 13.12 -8.67
CA GLU A 102 -9.45 12.29 -8.20
C GLU A 102 -9.53 10.94 -8.93
N GLY A 103 -8.91 10.82 -10.11
CA GLY A 103 -8.88 9.59 -10.90
C GLY A 103 -7.50 9.27 -11.40
N PHE A 104 -7.15 7.99 -11.43
CA PHE A 104 -5.86 7.54 -11.94
C PHE A 104 -5.62 7.92 -13.41
N ASP A 105 -6.64 7.74 -14.26
CA ASP A 105 -6.53 8.01 -15.70
C ASP A 105 -6.67 9.51 -16.03
N THR A 106 -7.13 10.32 -15.09
CA THR A 106 -7.29 11.78 -15.21
C THR A 106 -6.16 12.56 -14.55
N HIS A 107 -5.33 11.89 -13.74
CA HIS A 107 -4.20 12.53 -13.08
C HIS A 107 -3.18 12.98 -14.10
N GLU A 108 -3.02 14.27 -14.25
CA GLU A 108 -2.17 14.88 -15.26
C GLU A 108 -1.23 15.91 -14.63
N GLY A 109 0.06 15.78 -14.96
CA GLY A 109 1.06 16.80 -14.69
C GLY A 109 1.14 17.79 -15.85
N TYR A 110 1.22 19.08 -15.57
CA TYR A 110 1.39 20.13 -16.57
C TYR A 110 2.27 21.26 -16.05
N THR A 111 2.82 22.02 -16.97
CA THR A 111 3.67 23.18 -16.64
C THR A 111 2.97 24.47 -16.97
N ARG A 112 3.19 25.49 -16.16
CA ARG A 112 2.57 26.79 -16.36
C ARG A 112 3.08 27.50 -17.62
N ASP A 113 4.37 27.38 -17.91
CA ASP A 113 5.07 28.18 -18.93
C ASP A 113 5.75 27.35 -20.03
N GLY A 114 5.44 26.07 -20.14
CA GLY A 114 5.93 25.19 -21.23
C GLY A 114 7.41 24.79 -21.18
N ASN A 115 8.19 25.32 -20.22
CA ASN A 115 9.60 24.98 -20.03
C ASN A 115 9.79 24.35 -18.65
N VAL A 116 10.05 23.05 -18.61
CA VAL A 116 10.39 22.36 -17.35
C VAL A 116 11.86 22.00 -17.39
N PHE A 117 12.59 22.52 -16.42
CA PHE A 117 13.98 22.15 -16.15
C PHE A 117 14.12 21.30 -14.88
N GLU A 118 12.99 20.91 -14.27
CA GLU A 118 12.95 20.10 -13.07
C GLU A 118 12.90 18.63 -13.43
N SER A 119 13.70 17.85 -12.71
CA SER A 119 13.69 16.41 -12.87
C SER A 119 12.50 15.82 -12.14
N ILE A 120 11.69 15.05 -12.86
CA ILE A 120 10.57 14.31 -12.31
C ILE A 120 10.95 12.84 -12.27
N TYR A 121 10.89 12.27 -11.09
CA TYR A 121 11.12 10.86 -10.84
C TYR A 121 9.83 10.22 -10.38
N GLY A 122 9.47 9.13 -10.97
CA GLY A 122 8.26 8.44 -10.56
C GLY A 122 8.09 7.08 -11.22
N ASN A 123 7.05 6.39 -10.83
CA ASN A 123 6.47 5.22 -11.46
C ASN A 123 7.25 3.92 -11.54
N GLY A 124 6.54 2.87 -11.33
CA GLY A 124 6.95 1.49 -11.38
C GLY A 124 6.70 0.83 -10.04
N ALA A 125 5.48 0.96 -9.52
CA ALA A 125 5.10 0.20 -8.35
C ALA A 125 4.90 -1.27 -8.72
N HIS A 126 5.45 -2.17 -7.94
CA HIS A 126 5.12 -3.59 -7.97
C HIS A 126 5.00 -4.10 -6.54
N TYR A 127 4.06 -5.00 -6.36
CA TYR A 127 3.89 -5.69 -5.09
C TYR A 127 5.12 -6.57 -4.82
N ALA A 128 5.66 -6.47 -3.63
CA ALA A 128 6.64 -7.40 -3.12
C ALA A 128 6.05 -8.10 -1.88
N PRO A 129 6.24 -9.41 -1.74
CA PRO A 129 5.79 -10.09 -0.54
C PRO A 129 6.50 -9.50 0.68
N PRO A 130 5.87 -9.54 1.87
CA PRO A 130 6.50 -9.08 3.09
C PRO A 130 7.85 -9.76 3.32
N ALA A 131 8.77 -9.04 3.93
CA ALA A 131 10.05 -9.61 4.31
C ALA A 131 9.83 -10.81 5.24
N LYS A 132 10.61 -11.85 5.08
CA LYS A 132 10.48 -13.08 5.86
C LYS A 132 10.52 -12.78 7.36
N GLY A 133 9.40 -13.04 8.05
CA GLY A 133 9.22 -12.76 9.48
C GLY A 133 8.58 -11.40 9.79
N SER A 134 8.20 -10.61 8.79
CA SER A 134 7.37 -9.42 8.94
C SER A 134 5.91 -9.78 8.65
N GLU A 135 5.00 -9.24 9.46
CA GLU A 135 3.55 -9.29 9.19
C GLU A 135 3.11 -8.12 8.29
N ASP A 136 4.00 -7.17 8.03
CA ASP A 136 3.73 -6.01 7.22
C ASP A 136 3.81 -6.35 5.73
N GLU A 137 2.83 -5.91 4.98
CA GLU A 137 2.87 -5.94 3.53
C GLU A 137 3.88 -4.92 2.99
N ARG A 138 4.42 -5.18 1.82
CA ARG A 138 5.47 -4.35 1.24
C ARG A 138 5.25 -4.09 -0.24
N VAL A 139 5.33 -2.82 -0.61
CA VAL A 139 5.38 -2.36 -1.99
C VAL A 139 6.75 -1.75 -2.27
N VAL A 140 7.39 -2.19 -3.34
CA VAL A 140 8.63 -1.60 -3.84
C VAL A 140 8.33 -0.81 -5.10
N ILE A 141 8.61 0.48 -5.07
CA ILE A 141 8.49 1.38 -6.21
C ILE A 141 9.89 1.60 -6.78
N CYS A 142 10.05 1.41 -8.09
CA CYS A 142 11.28 1.68 -8.80
C CYS A 142 11.11 2.99 -9.59
N PRO A 143 11.44 4.16 -9.00
CA PRO A 143 11.32 5.42 -9.71
C PRO A 143 12.28 5.48 -10.89
N ASP A 144 11.81 6.07 -11.97
CA ASP A 144 12.60 6.37 -13.17
C ASP A 144 12.43 7.86 -13.49
N MET A 145 13.32 8.41 -14.32
CA MET A 145 13.14 9.75 -14.83
C MET A 145 11.93 9.77 -15.76
N MET A 146 10.90 10.50 -15.38
CA MET A 146 9.61 10.44 -16.07
C MET A 146 9.58 11.29 -17.33
N TRP A 147 9.38 10.59 -18.45
CA TRP A 147 8.79 11.13 -19.67
C TRP A 147 7.66 10.17 -20.12
N GLY A 148 6.66 9.93 -19.29
CA GLY A 148 5.54 9.08 -19.60
C GLY A 148 5.18 8.10 -18.47
N SER A 149 3.91 7.99 -18.17
CA SER A 149 3.41 7.20 -17.05
C SER A 149 3.39 5.70 -17.37
N CYS A 150 4.04 4.91 -16.55
CA CYS A 150 3.81 3.46 -16.45
C CYS A 150 3.21 3.15 -15.09
N ALA A 151 1.92 2.99 -15.01
CA ALA A 151 1.26 2.52 -13.80
C ALA A 151 1.12 1.00 -13.81
N ARG A 152 1.19 0.40 -12.64
CA ARG A 152 0.90 -1.02 -12.46
C ARG A 152 -0.18 -1.20 -11.40
N ASN A 153 -1.01 -2.22 -11.56
CA ASN A 153 -1.97 -2.63 -10.56
C ASN A 153 -1.25 -3.42 -9.48
N VAL A 154 -1.60 -3.15 -8.23
CA VAL A 154 -1.08 -3.82 -7.03
C VAL A 154 -2.26 -4.30 -6.21
N GLU A 155 -2.21 -5.53 -5.72
CA GLU A 155 -3.14 -6.09 -4.75
C GLU A 155 -2.46 -6.11 -3.39
N ILE A 156 -3.10 -5.53 -2.38
CA ILE A 156 -2.65 -5.40 -0.99
C ILE A 156 -3.59 -6.19 -0.08
#